data_c0793a97913f19218c3780676fd3a89e
#
_entry.id   c0793a97913f19218c3780676fd3a89e
#
_cell.length_a   1.000
_cell.length_b   1.000
_cell.length_c   1.000
_cell.angle_alpha   90.00
_cell.angle_beta   90.00
_cell.angle_gamma   90.00
#
_symmetry.space_group_name_H-M   'P 1'
#
loop_
_entity.id
_entity.type
_entity.pdbx_description
1 polymer ?
#
loop_
_entity_poly.entity_id
_entity_poly.type
_entity_poly.pdbx_seq_one_letter_code
_entity_poly.pdbx_strand_id
1 'polypeptide(L)'
;MCTVSLSQTTYERLERKALQSGSTPDQVADELLQQQLAPKHAYVEAIERPGGSQAVLKGTRIPVSILIGYFRIGETPETLVENILPHLSLAQVYDALSYYHDHEAEIEREMAENTEEHGRRYLREHLGEEGYLRITGQPN
;
A
#
# COMPACT_ATOMS: atom_id res chain seq x y z
N MET A 1 -29.09 -9.96 14.53
CA MET A 1 -28.90 -8.49 14.52
C MET A 1 -27.87 -8.12 15.57
N CYS A 2 -26.88 -7.34 15.16
CA CYS A 2 -25.81 -6.93 16.05
C CYS A 2 -26.14 -5.61 16.74
N THR A 3 -25.69 -5.45 17.97
CA THR A 3 -25.89 -4.20 18.71
C THR A 3 -24.55 -3.65 19.18
N VAL A 4 -24.45 -2.33 19.21
CA VAL A 4 -23.30 -1.61 19.70
C VAL A 4 -23.78 -0.58 20.71
N SER A 5 -23.12 -0.49 21.84
CA SER A 5 -23.44 0.49 22.87
C SER A 5 -22.64 1.76 22.67
N LEU A 6 -23.32 2.91 22.69
CA LEU A 6 -22.70 4.21 22.54
C LEU A 6 -22.86 5.04 23.82
N SER A 7 -21.97 5.97 24.04
CA SER A 7 -22.11 6.92 25.14
C SER A 7 -23.28 7.87 24.84
N GLN A 8 -23.86 8.45 25.89
CA GLN A 8 -24.96 9.39 25.73
C GLN A 8 -24.57 10.59 24.86
N THR A 9 -23.40 11.10 25.04
CA THR A 9 -22.88 12.24 24.25
C THR A 9 -22.80 11.90 22.76
N THR A 10 -22.30 10.72 22.43
CA THR A 10 -22.19 10.27 21.03
C THR A 10 -23.57 10.08 20.42
N TYR A 11 -24.49 9.48 21.18
CA TYR A 11 -25.86 9.26 20.70
C TYR A 11 -26.57 10.58 20.41
N GLU A 12 -26.42 11.58 21.29
CA GLU A 12 -27.01 12.91 21.08
C GLU A 12 -26.48 13.58 19.82
N ARG A 13 -25.19 13.41 19.53
CA ARG A 13 -24.59 13.94 18.31
C ARG A 13 -25.15 13.24 17.06
N LEU A 14 -25.38 11.94 17.13
CA LEU A 14 -26.00 11.18 16.05
C LEU A 14 -27.44 11.63 15.81
N GLU A 15 -28.22 11.81 16.88
CA GLU A 15 -29.60 12.29 16.76
C GLU A 15 -29.66 13.66 16.07
N ARG A 16 -28.78 14.56 16.46
CA ARG A 16 -28.70 15.89 15.86
C ARG A 16 -28.37 15.83 14.38
N LYS A 17 -27.39 15.02 14.02
CA LYS A 17 -27.02 14.85 12.62
C LYS A 17 -28.14 14.17 11.81
N ALA A 18 -28.79 13.20 12.40
CA ALA A 18 -29.93 12.52 11.76
C ALA A 18 -31.09 13.48 11.45
N LEU A 19 -31.40 14.38 12.38
CA LEU A 19 -32.44 15.41 12.16
C LEU A 19 -32.07 16.34 11.02
N GLN A 20 -30.79 16.72 10.90
CA GLN A 20 -30.31 17.58 9.82
C GLN A 20 -30.37 16.91 8.46
N SER A 21 -30.18 15.61 8.40
CA SER A 21 -30.15 14.86 7.14
C SER A 21 -31.44 14.12 6.80
N GLY A 22 -32.45 14.19 7.68
CA GLY A 22 -33.70 13.48 7.48
C GLY A 22 -33.61 11.97 7.61
N SER A 23 -32.65 11.49 8.37
CA SER A 23 -32.37 10.08 8.58
C SER A 23 -32.61 9.68 10.03
N THR A 24 -32.43 8.41 10.34
CA THR A 24 -32.47 7.92 11.72
C THR A 24 -31.06 7.88 12.31
N PRO A 25 -30.93 7.93 13.65
CA PRO A 25 -29.59 7.78 14.27
C PRO A 25 -28.91 6.48 13.89
N ASP A 26 -29.65 5.39 13.75
CA ASP A 26 -29.10 4.09 13.37
C ASP A 26 -28.49 4.13 11.97
N GLN A 27 -29.16 4.75 11.01
CA GLN A 27 -28.67 4.90 9.65
C GLN A 27 -27.42 5.77 9.59
N VAL A 28 -27.42 6.87 10.31
CA VAL A 28 -26.27 7.78 10.35
C VAL A 28 -25.07 7.07 10.96
N ALA A 29 -25.28 6.34 12.07
CA ALA A 29 -24.21 5.60 12.71
C ALA A 29 -23.61 4.54 11.78
N ASP A 30 -24.47 3.79 11.09
CA ASP A 30 -24.02 2.76 10.16
C ASP A 30 -23.18 3.34 9.02
N GLU A 31 -23.66 4.40 8.40
CA GLU A 31 -22.95 5.07 7.30
C GLU A 31 -21.61 5.63 7.74
N LEU A 32 -21.54 6.30 8.89
CA LEU A 32 -20.30 6.86 9.39
C LEU A 32 -19.28 5.77 9.73
N LEU A 33 -19.72 4.67 10.34
CA LEU A 33 -18.85 3.56 10.67
C LEU A 33 -18.35 2.86 9.42
N GLN A 34 -19.20 2.68 8.42
CA GLN A 34 -18.77 2.11 7.14
C GLN A 34 -17.69 2.95 6.49
N GLN A 35 -17.82 4.27 6.51
CA GLN A 35 -16.82 5.18 5.98
C GLN A 35 -15.49 5.08 6.73
N GLN A 36 -15.55 4.99 8.06
CA GLN A 36 -14.35 4.91 8.89
C GLN A 36 -13.66 3.55 8.82
N LEU A 37 -14.43 2.48 8.63
CA LEU A 37 -13.91 1.13 8.56
C LEU A 37 -13.48 0.74 7.15
N ALA A 38 -13.89 1.50 6.13
CA ALA A 38 -13.47 1.27 4.76
C ALA A 38 -11.95 1.44 4.64
N PRO A 39 -11.26 0.59 3.89
CA PRO A 39 -9.84 0.76 3.68
C PRO A 39 -9.54 2.11 3.04
N LYS A 40 -8.58 2.85 3.60
CA LYS A 40 -8.14 4.13 3.02
C LYS A 40 -7.55 3.95 1.64
N HIS A 41 -6.94 2.80 1.40
CA HIS A 41 -6.28 2.47 0.15
C HIS A 41 -6.91 1.20 -0.40
N ALA A 42 -7.97 1.39 -1.19
CA ALA A 42 -8.79 0.28 -1.68
C ALA A 42 -8.02 -0.67 -2.61
N TYR A 43 -6.94 -0.20 -3.22
CA TYR A 43 -6.14 -0.99 -4.15
C TYR A 43 -4.86 -1.56 -3.54
N VAL A 44 -4.65 -1.38 -2.24
CA VAL A 44 -3.46 -1.89 -1.53
C VAL A 44 -3.91 -2.87 -0.45
N GLU A 45 -3.21 -3.99 -0.34
CA GLU A 45 -3.46 -4.98 0.71
C GLU A 45 -2.14 -5.44 1.31
N ALA A 46 -2.19 -5.95 2.53
CA ALA A 46 -1.01 -6.52 3.17
C ALA A 46 -1.04 -8.04 2.99
N ILE A 47 0.08 -8.61 2.57
CA ILE A 47 0.24 -10.06 2.47
C ILE A 47 1.34 -10.52 3.40
N GLU A 48 1.20 -11.74 3.91
CA GLU A 48 2.21 -12.33 4.78
C GLU A 48 3.38 -12.87 3.96
N ARG A 49 4.58 -12.52 4.40
CA ARG A 49 5.83 -13.00 3.82
C ARG A 49 6.78 -13.44 4.92
N PRO A 50 7.78 -14.26 4.60
CA PRO A 50 8.85 -14.52 5.57
C PRO A 50 9.48 -13.21 6.02
N GLY A 51 9.48 -12.94 7.32
CA GLY A 51 10.00 -11.69 7.86
C GLY A 51 8.98 -10.61 8.13
N GLY A 52 7.68 -10.85 7.85
CA GLY A 52 6.63 -9.89 8.18
C GLY A 52 5.63 -9.70 7.05
N SER A 53 4.76 -8.72 7.19
CA SER A 53 3.79 -8.39 6.16
C SER A 53 4.36 -7.39 5.17
N GLN A 54 3.86 -7.44 3.95
CA GLN A 54 4.28 -6.57 2.86
C GLN A 54 3.06 -5.99 2.17
N ALA A 55 3.08 -4.68 1.90
CA ALA A 55 2.03 -4.01 1.16
C ALA A 55 2.22 -4.25 -0.33
N VAL A 56 1.18 -4.76 -0.97
CA VAL A 56 1.17 -5.04 -2.41
C VAL A 56 -0.10 -4.46 -3.03
N LEU A 57 -0.09 -4.27 -4.34
CA LEU A 57 -1.30 -3.91 -5.07
C LEU A 57 -2.28 -5.08 -5.03
N LYS A 58 -3.52 -4.79 -4.64
CA LYS A 58 -4.55 -5.80 -4.45
C LYS A 58 -4.77 -6.62 -5.72
N GLY A 59 -4.80 -7.93 -5.57
CA GLY A 59 -4.96 -8.84 -6.70
C GLY A 59 -3.69 -9.09 -7.50
N THR A 60 -2.56 -8.54 -7.05
CA THR A 60 -1.25 -8.75 -7.67
C THR A 60 -0.24 -9.14 -6.60
N ARG A 61 0.98 -9.44 -7.03
CA ARG A 61 2.11 -9.64 -6.11
C ARG A 61 3.11 -8.50 -6.20
N ILE A 62 2.69 -7.37 -6.76
CA ILE A 62 3.57 -6.22 -6.97
C ILE A 62 3.62 -5.40 -5.68
N PRO A 63 4.78 -5.33 -5.00
CA PRO A 63 4.90 -4.51 -3.80
C PRO A 63 4.83 -3.02 -4.10
N VAL A 64 4.27 -2.27 -3.17
CA VAL A 64 4.27 -0.80 -3.27
C VAL A 64 5.69 -0.26 -3.41
N SER A 65 6.65 -0.87 -2.71
CA SER A 65 8.06 -0.47 -2.75
C SER A 65 8.66 -0.51 -4.15
N ILE A 66 8.22 -1.44 -5.00
CA ILE A 66 8.69 -1.53 -6.39
C ILE A 66 8.25 -0.30 -7.18
N LEU A 67 7.00 0.13 -7.01
CA LEU A 67 6.49 1.32 -7.68
C LEU A 67 7.26 2.57 -7.25
N ILE A 68 7.53 2.68 -5.96
CA ILE A 68 8.30 3.80 -5.43
C ILE A 68 9.72 3.82 -6.01
N GLY A 69 10.31 2.65 -6.18
CA GLY A 69 11.62 2.53 -6.84
C GLY A 69 11.62 3.11 -8.24
N TYR A 70 10.61 2.81 -9.03
CA TYR A 70 10.47 3.37 -10.38
C TYR A 70 10.31 4.89 -10.35
N PHE A 71 9.53 5.41 -9.42
CA PHE A 71 9.34 6.86 -9.31
C PHE A 71 10.66 7.58 -8.99
N ARG A 72 11.53 6.95 -8.22
CA ARG A 72 12.84 7.52 -7.86
C ARG A 72 13.81 7.60 -9.03
N ILE A 73 13.64 6.76 -10.03
CA ILE A 73 14.49 6.79 -11.22
C ILE A 73 13.86 7.61 -12.36
N GLY A 74 12.78 8.35 -12.05
CA GLY A 74 12.21 9.31 -12.98
C GLY A 74 10.92 8.88 -13.67
N GLU A 75 10.40 7.70 -13.37
CA GLU A 75 9.11 7.28 -13.92
C GLU A 75 7.96 8.03 -13.26
N THR A 76 6.88 8.23 -14.01
CA THR A 76 5.65 8.81 -13.50
C THR A 76 4.58 7.72 -13.46
N PRO A 77 3.45 7.93 -12.73
CA PRO A 77 2.35 6.97 -12.80
C PRO A 77 1.90 6.67 -14.23
N GLU A 78 1.86 7.70 -15.07
CA GLU A 78 1.45 7.57 -16.47
C GLU A 78 2.44 6.73 -17.28
N THR A 79 3.74 7.01 -17.18
CA THR A 79 4.75 6.24 -17.91
C THR A 79 4.84 4.81 -17.40
N LEU A 80 4.63 4.61 -16.10
CA LEU A 80 4.65 3.28 -15.50
C LEU A 80 3.56 2.39 -16.11
N VAL A 81 2.34 2.91 -16.22
CA VAL A 81 1.21 2.18 -16.79
C VAL A 81 1.36 1.99 -18.30
N GLU A 82 1.88 3.00 -19.01
CA GLU A 82 2.02 2.91 -20.46
C GLU A 82 3.12 1.95 -20.91
N ASN A 83 4.28 1.96 -20.21
CA ASN A 83 5.48 1.33 -20.74
C ASN A 83 5.98 0.13 -19.93
N ILE A 84 5.70 0.08 -18.62
CA ILE A 84 6.32 -0.91 -17.75
C ILE A 84 5.31 -1.92 -17.21
N LEU A 85 4.20 -1.45 -16.66
CA LEU A 85 3.17 -2.28 -16.05
C LEU A 85 1.80 -1.98 -16.67
N PRO A 86 1.60 -2.36 -17.94
CA PRO A 86 0.38 -1.97 -18.68
C PRO A 86 -0.89 -2.64 -18.16
N HIS A 87 -0.78 -3.65 -17.32
CA HIS A 87 -1.93 -4.31 -16.73
C HIS A 87 -2.48 -3.58 -15.49
N LEU A 88 -1.78 -2.55 -15.02
CA LEU A 88 -2.24 -1.73 -13.90
C LEU A 88 -3.03 -0.53 -14.40
N SER A 89 -3.97 -0.06 -13.59
CA SER A 89 -4.67 1.19 -13.84
C SER A 89 -3.96 2.36 -13.14
N LEU A 90 -4.21 3.56 -13.62
CA LEU A 90 -3.70 4.76 -12.95
C LEU A 90 -4.21 4.85 -11.51
N ALA A 91 -5.49 4.47 -11.28
CA ALA A 91 -6.07 4.48 -9.93
C ALA A 91 -5.28 3.61 -8.98
N GLN A 92 -4.86 2.42 -9.42
CA GLN A 92 -4.04 1.52 -8.61
C GLN A 92 -2.69 2.15 -8.28
N VAL A 93 -2.05 2.76 -9.26
CA VAL A 93 -0.72 3.36 -9.08
C VAL A 93 -0.78 4.57 -8.16
N TYR A 94 -1.76 5.45 -8.35
CA TYR A 94 -1.93 6.61 -7.49
C TYR A 94 -2.30 6.23 -6.06
N ASP A 95 -3.09 5.17 -5.89
CA ASP A 95 -3.44 4.67 -4.56
C ASP A 95 -2.21 4.11 -3.83
N ALA A 96 -1.34 3.42 -4.56
CA ALA A 96 -0.07 2.93 -4.01
C ALA A 96 0.83 4.09 -3.59
N LEU A 97 0.87 5.17 -4.37
CA LEU A 97 1.63 6.35 -4.01
C LEU A 97 1.08 7.03 -2.76
N SER A 98 -0.26 7.11 -2.66
CA SER A 98 -0.92 7.62 -1.47
C SER A 98 -0.60 6.75 -0.24
N TYR A 99 -0.61 5.44 -0.41
CA TYR A 99 -0.22 4.51 0.65
C TYR A 99 1.20 4.77 1.12
N TYR A 100 2.11 4.96 0.18
CA TYR A 100 3.50 5.27 0.50
C TYR A 100 3.61 6.51 1.39
N HIS A 101 2.91 7.59 1.04
CA HIS A 101 2.96 8.82 1.82
C HIS A 101 2.39 8.65 3.24
N ASP A 102 1.44 7.74 3.43
CA ASP A 102 0.92 7.43 4.75
C ASP A 102 1.83 6.47 5.54
N HIS A 103 2.74 5.76 4.87
CA HIS A 103 3.57 4.72 5.47
C HIS A 103 5.04 4.83 5.04
N GLU A 104 5.56 6.05 4.93
CA GLU A 104 6.90 6.29 4.40
C GLU A 104 8.00 5.51 5.14
N ALA A 105 7.98 5.54 6.47
CA ALA A 105 9.00 4.86 7.26
C ALA A 105 9.02 3.36 7.02
N GLU A 106 7.84 2.75 6.90
CA GLU A 106 7.69 1.32 6.64
C GLU A 106 8.24 0.94 5.27
N ILE A 107 7.84 1.68 4.23
CA ILE A 107 8.26 1.40 2.86
C ILE A 107 9.76 1.69 2.68
N GLU A 108 10.26 2.78 3.25
CA GLU A 108 11.68 3.10 3.20
C GLU A 108 12.54 2.02 3.85
N ARG A 109 12.08 1.47 4.97
CA ARG A 109 12.78 0.38 5.64
C ARG A 109 12.81 -0.87 4.77
N GLU A 110 11.68 -1.22 4.16
CA GLU A 110 11.59 -2.36 3.26
C GLU A 110 12.54 -2.19 2.07
N MET A 111 12.57 -1.02 1.47
CA MET A 111 13.46 -0.73 0.34
C MET A 111 14.93 -0.84 0.74
N ALA A 112 15.30 -0.32 1.91
CA ALA A 112 16.66 -0.38 2.41
C ALA A 112 17.12 -1.82 2.66
N GLU A 113 16.25 -2.63 3.26
CA GLU A 113 16.54 -4.03 3.53
C GLU A 113 16.64 -4.87 2.26
N ASN A 114 15.73 -4.64 1.32
CA ASN A 114 15.63 -5.44 0.11
C ASN A 114 16.67 -5.06 -0.96
N THR A 115 17.06 -3.79 -1.02
CA THR A 115 17.96 -3.31 -2.08
C THR A 115 19.28 -4.06 -2.10
N GLU A 116 19.91 -4.25 -0.95
CA GLU A 116 21.18 -4.94 -0.84
C GLU A 116 21.04 -6.41 -1.21
N GLU A 117 20.07 -7.09 -0.63
CA GLU A 117 19.85 -8.52 -0.86
C GLU A 117 19.42 -8.82 -2.29
N HIS A 118 18.44 -8.07 -2.80
CA HIS A 118 17.96 -8.25 -4.16
C HIS A 118 19.01 -7.90 -5.21
N GLY A 119 19.76 -6.84 -4.96
CA GLY A 119 20.85 -6.45 -5.84
C GLY A 119 21.90 -7.55 -5.98
N ARG A 120 22.29 -8.16 -4.87
CA ARG A 120 23.24 -9.28 -4.87
C ARG A 120 22.70 -10.48 -5.62
N ARG A 121 21.44 -10.83 -5.37
CA ARG A 121 20.79 -11.96 -6.04
C ARG A 121 20.69 -11.72 -7.54
N TYR A 122 20.22 -10.55 -7.94
CA TYR A 122 20.11 -10.17 -9.34
C TYR A 122 21.45 -10.27 -10.06
N LEU A 123 22.50 -9.74 -9.47
CA LEU A 123 23.83 -9.78 -10.06
C LEU A 123 24.34 -11.21 -10.23
N ARG A 124 24.09 -12.06 -9.25
CA ARG A 124 24.49 -13.47 -9.35
C ARG A 124 23.76 -14.21 -10.45
N GLU A 125 22.45 -14.01 -10.53
CA GLU A 125 21.62 -14.71 -11.52
C GLU A 125 21.92 -14.29 -12.94
N HIS A 126 22.24 -13.01 -13.16
CA HIS A 126 22.46 -12.47 -14.50
C HIS A 126 23.91 -12.47 -14.95
N LEU A 127 24.85 -12.35 -14.03
CA LEU A 127 26.28 -12.27 -14.35
C LEU A 127 27.05 -13.54 -14.02
N GLY A 128 26.44 -14.45 -13.27
CA GLY A 128 27.14 -15.57 -12.71
C GLY A 128 28.06 -15.15 -11.57
N GLU A 129 28.64 -16.09 -10.87
CA GLU A 129 29.47 -15.83 -9.70
C GLU A 129 30.73 -15.05 -10.05
N GLU A 130 31.35 -15.41 -11.16
CA GLU A 130 32.56 -14.75 -11.63
C GLU A 130 32.31 -13.29 -12.00
N GLY A 131 31.23 -13.01 -12.71
CA GLY A 131 30.83 -11.65 -13.05
C GLY A 131 30.45 -10.84 -11.81
N TYR A 132 29.79 -11.47 -10.86
CA TYR A 132 29.43 -10.84 -9.58
C TYR A 132 30.68 -10.41 -8.81
N LEU A 133 31.67 -11.28 -8.71
CA LEU A 133 32.95 -10.98 -8.04
C LEU A 133 33.71 -9.85 -8.74
N ARG A 134 33.64 -9.82 -10.07
CA ARG A 134 34.30 -8.79 -10.86
C ARG A 134 33.77 -7.40 -10.59
N ILE A 135 32.45 -7.28 -10.42
CA ILE A 135 31.79 -6.00 -10.21
C ILE A 135 31.85 -5.55 -8.76
N THR A 136 31.58 -6.47 -7.83
CA THR A 136 31.47 -6.14 -6.41
C THR A 136 32.79 -6.30 -5.65
N GLY A 137 33.69 -7.13 -6.16
CA GLY A 137 34.95 -7.44 -5.46
C GLY A 137 34.76 -8.25 -4.19
N GLN A 138 33.57 -8.80 -3.96
CA GLN A 138 33.24 -9.55 -2.75
C GLN A 138 32.83 -10.98 -3.11
N PRO A 139 33.46 -12.00 -2.52
CA PRO A 139 32.97 -13.36 -2.63
C PRO A 139 31.74 -13.50 -1.75
N ASN A 140 30.59 -13.63 -2.36
CA ASN A 140 29.34 -13.80 -1.59
C ASN A 140 29.13 -12.79 -0.48
#